data_02ac6d2e6c7cca960b1cee189e1267ed
#
_entry.id   02ac6d2e6c7cca960b1cee189e1267ed
#
_cell.length_a   1.000
_cell.length_b   1.000
_cell.length_c   1.000
_cell.angle_alpha   90.00
_cell.angle_beta   90.00
_cell.angle_gamma   90.00
#
_symmetry.space_group_name_H-M   'P 1'
#
loop_
_entity.id
_entity.type
_entity.pdbx_description
1 polymer ?
#
loop_
_entity_poly.entity_id
_entity_poly.type
_entity_poly.pdbx_seq_one_letter_code
_entity_poly.pdbx_strand_id
1 'polypeptide(L)'
;MRALLGRCFLLGAAFACLTTACSDGSRPAPSSSVSAPASPAPAPSASPSSSATSPEGAPQASVGPCPADMRLVDGDWCKNASLTCLAWNEVNVAGKAERNQCRLYREPATCLDKARVPMRFCMDTFEWPNEKGEVPRNLTSWQEAKDLCEGLGKRLCTDEEFTFACEGEAMRPHVHGFTRDPQICSYDREYRPRTFNFLKHDACLADEPCRAALAVIDQRLPSGSMPRCVSDHGVYDLNGNVNEWVELPGRGFSKRAGLKGGWWGPVRDRCRPITTFHGESDFGYEVGFRCCKAAG
;
A
#
# COMPACT_ATOMS: atom_id res chain seq x y z
N MET A 1 27.37 -55.94 -2.52
CA MET A 1 27.23 -56.86 -3.65
C MET A 1 26.28 -56.31 -4.68
N ARG A 2 26.77 -56.27 -5.90
CA ARG A 2 26.14 -55.94 -7.19
C ARG A 2 25.93 -54.48 -7.56
N ALA A 3 26.92 -53.98 -8.31
CA ALA A 3 26.89 -52.91 -9.30
C ALA A 3 26.23 -53.37 -10.61
N LEU A 4 25.67 -52.41 -11.36
CA LEU A 4 25.43 -52.43 -12.81
C LEU A 4 25.24 -50.96 -13.19
N LEU A 5 26.15 -50.23 -13.81
CA LEU A 5 26.78 -50.14 -15.12
C LEU A 5 25.80 -50.05 -16.32
N GLY A 6 25.93 -48.89 -16.99
CA GLY A 6 25.70 -48.70 -18.42
C GLY A 6 24.50 -47.82 -18.73
N ARG A 7 24.48 -46.84 -19.67
CA ARG A 7 25.31 -46.59 -20.84
C ARG A 7 25.13 -45.13 -21.28
N CYS A 8 26.23 -44.53 -21.71
CA CYS A 8 26.23 -43.34 -22.57
C CYS A 8 25.55 -43.60 -23.92
N PHE A 9 24.81 -42.60 -24.44
CA PHE A 9 24.60 -42.40 -25.85
C PHE A 9 24.86 -40.93 -26.21
N LEU A 10 25.97 -40.73 -26.92
CA LEU A 10 26.30 -39.55 -27.70
C LEU A 10 25.57 -39.65 -29.04
N LEU A 11 24.85 -38.63 -29.42
CA LEU A 11 24.51 -38.37 -30.82
C LEU A 11 24.63 -36.87 -31.07
N GLY A 12 25.67 -36.49 -31.80
CA GLY A 12 25.88 -35.19 -32.34
C GLY A 12 25.01 -34.94 -33.57
N ALA A 13 24.56 -33.73 -33.74
CA ALA A 13 24.13 -33.20 -35.01
C ALA A 13 24.58 -31.73 -35.09
N ALA A 14 25.57 -31.50 -35.95
CA ALA A 14 26.01 -30.21 -36.43
C ALA A 14 24.94 -29.65 -37.38
N PHE A 15 24.58 -28.36 -37.21
CA PHE A 15 23.94 -27.62 -38.28
C PHE A 15 24.64 -26.29 -38.50
N ALA A 16 24.86 -26.04 -39.78
CA ALA A 16 25.74 -25.03 -40.33
C ALA A 16 25.20 -23.60 -40.24
N CYS A 17 26.15 -22.68 -40.13
CA CYS A 17 26.01 -21.25 -40.43
C CYS A 17 25.50 -21.01 -41.84
N LEU A 18 24.53 -20.12 -41.96
CA LEU A 18 24.25 -19.36 -43.17
C LEU A 18 24.16 -17.87 -42.83
N THR A 19 25.23 -17.21 -43.20
CA THR A 19 25.33 -15.75 -43.28
C THR A 19 24.59 -15.25 -44.51
N THR A 20 23.70 -14.34 -44.38
CA THR A 20 23.23 -13.46 -45.47
C THR A 20 23.35 -12.00 -45.02
N ALA A 21 24.29 -11.33 -45.64
CA ALA A 21 24.42 -9.89 -45.66
C ALA A 21 23.47 -9.32 -46.71
N CYS A 22 22.79 -8.21 -46.40
CA CYS A 22 22.29 -7.23 -47.38
C CYS A 22 22.32 -5.85 -46.72
N SER A 23 23.17 -5.10 -47.10
CA SER A 23 23.41 -3.81 -47.79
C SER A 23 22.38 -2.71 -47.53
N ASP A 24 22.97 -1.58 -47.10
CA ASP A 24 22.70 -0.17 -47.29
C ASP A 24 21.44 0.29 -48.02
N GLY A 25 20.80 1.27 -47.41
CA GLY A 25 19.79 2.11 -48.02
C GLY A 25 19.65 3.45 -47.26
N SER A 26 20.65 4.33 -47.46
CA SER A 26 20.60 5.74 -47.03
C SER A 26 19.50 6.49 -47.76
N ARG A 27 18.63 7.21 -47.02
CA ARG A 27 17.81 8.27 -47.56
C ARG A 27 17.75 9.46 -46.62
N PRO A 28 17.93 10.71 -47.12
CA PRO A 28 18.02 11.89 -46.28
C PRO A 28 16.66 12.42 -45.82
N ALA A 29 16.67 13.04 -44.66
CA ALA A 29 15.53 13.77 -44.10
C ALA A 29 15.32 15.12 -44.77
N PRO A 30 14.09 15.60 -44.93
CA PRO A 30 13.80 16.98 -45.29
C PRO A 30 13.87 17.89 -44.08
N SER A 31 14.68 18.91 -44.17
CA SER A 31 14.72 20.06 -43.28
C SER A 31 13.50 20.96 -43.49
N SER A 32 12.71 21.14 -42.44
CA SER A 32 11.67 22.16 -42.37
C SER A 32 12.10 23.22 -41.36
N SER A 33 12.43 24.37 -41.88
CA SER A 33 12.66 25.61 -41.15
C SER A 33 11.30 26.17 -40.68
N VAL A 34 11.09 26.29 -39.38
CA VAL A 34 9.95 27.04 -38.81
C VAL A 34 10.51 28.26 -38.10
N SER A 35 10.09 29.44 -38.63
CA SER A 35 10.46 30.77 -38.15
C SER A 35 9.88 31.01 -36.74
N ALA A 36 10.70 31.64 -35.89
CA ALA A 36 10.31 32.12 -34.56
C ALA A 36 9.41 33.37 -34.68
N PRO A 37 8.37 33.53 -33.88
CA PRO A 37 7.67 34.78 -33.73
C PRO A 37 8.36 35.73 -32.75
N ALA A 38 8.29 37.02 -33.05
CA ALA A 38 8.93 38.13 -32.36
C ALA A 38 8.39 38.37 -30.93
N SER A 39 9.27 38.81 -30.05
CA SER A 39 8.98 39.34 -28.69
C SER A 39 8.11 40.60 -28.75
N PRO A 40 7.12 40.75 -27.86
CA PRO A 40 6.48 42.04 -27.61
C PRO A 40 7.27 42.88 -26.58
N ALA A 41 7.23 44.19 -26.78
CA ALA A 41 7.90 45.23 -26.02
C ALA A 41 7.35 45.38 -24.56
N PRO A 42 8.16 46.01 -23.65
CA PRO A 42 7.75 46.12 -22.24
C PRO A 42 6.72 47.22 -22.01
N ALA A 43 5.73 46.94 -21.16
CA ALA A 43 4.74 47.88 -20.64
C ALA A 43 5.26 48.64 -19.40
N PRO A 44 4.75 49.85 -19.08
CA PRO A 44 5.35 50.78 -18.13
C PRO A 44 5.10 50.40 -16.66
N SER A 45 6.09 50.74 -15.82
CA SER A 45 6.11 50.64 -14.36
C SER A 45 4.95 51.35 -13.69
N ALA A 46 4.20 50.67 -12.83
CA ALA A 46 3.33 51.25 -11.84
C ALA A 46 3.99 51.17 -10.46
N SER A 47 4.01 52.27 -9.76
CA SER A 47 4.57 52.47 -8.41
C SER A 47 3.84 51.67 -7.32
N PRO A 48 4.53 51.33 -6.21
CA PRO A 48 3.97 50.46 -5.18
C PRO A 48 2.95 51.15 -4.31
N SER A 49 1.77 50.55 -4.23
CA SER A 49 0.77 50.91 -3.19
C SER A 49 1.07 50.05 -1.97
N SER A 50 1.31 50.71 -0.82
CA SER A 50 1.49 50.07 0.47
C SER A 50 0.21 49.29 0.85
N SER A 51 0.31 47.99 0.88
CA SER A 51 -0.74 47.15 1.47
C SER A 51 -0.29 46.67 2.84
N ALA A 52 -1.08 47.01 3.84
CA ALA A 52 -0.91 46.58 5.21
C ALA A 52 -0.83 45.06 5.32
N THR A 53 0.19 44.62 6.03
CA THR A 53 0.39 43.22 6.42
C THR A 53 -0.74 42.81 7.37
N SER A 54 -1.66 41.98 6.90
CA SER A 54 -2.58 41.26 7.78
C SER A 54 -1.81 40.21 8.58
N PRO A 55 -2.10 40.00 9.85
CA PRO A 55 -1.42 38.98 10.64
C PRO A 55 -1.72 37.61 10.07
N GLU A 56 -0.66 36.85 9.91
CA GLU A 56 -0.61 35.45 9.53
C GLU A 56 -1.67 34.66 10.33
N GLY A 57 -2.64 34.07 9.60
CA GLY A 57 -3.77 33.41 10.22
C GLY A 57 -3.29 32.24 11.07
N ALA A 58 -3.66 32.28 12.34
CA ALA A 58 -3.60 31.09 13.20
C ALA A 58 -4.30 29.93 12.53
N PRO A 59 -3.82 28.67 12.66
CA PRO A 59 -4.48 27.52 12.07
C PRO A 59 -5.94 27.47 12.54
N GLN A 60 -6.87 27.54 11.59
CA GLN A 60 -8.30 27.44 11.89
C GLN A 60 -8.54 26.07 12.51
N ALA A 61 -8.96 26.06 13.77
CA ALA A 61 -9.38 24.84 14.47
C ALA A 61 -10.47 24.15 13.62
N SER A 62 -10.26 22.87 13.30
CA SER A 62 -11.26 22.04 12.62
C SER A 62 -12.55 22.03 13.46
N VAL A 63 -13.67 22.42 12.89
CA VAL A 63 -14.99 22.50 13.58
C VAL A 63 -15.57 21.08 13.85
N GLY A 64 -14.84 20.03 13.56
CA GLY A 64 -15.26 18.64 13.72
C GLY A 64 -14.42 17.84 14.73
N PRO A 65 -14.86 16.64 15.10
CA PRO A 65 -14.16 15.78 16.06
C PRO A 65 -12.79 15.29 15.56
N CYS A 66 -12.50 15.44 14.26
CA CYS A 66 -11.25 15.03 13.64
C CYS A 66 -10.64 16.14 12.77
N PRO A 67 -9.30 16.16 12.60
CA PRO A 67 -8.63 16.95 11.57
C PRO A 67 -9.23 16.72 10.18
N ALA A 68 -9.14 17.72 9.30
CA ALA A 68 -9.78 17.66 7.97
C ALA A 68 -9.23 16.54 7.06
N ASP A 69 -7.98 16.13 7.27
CA ASP A 69 -7.28 15.06 6.57
C ASP A 69 -7.59 13.64 7.13
N MET A 70 -8.38 13.57 8.20
CA MET A 70 -8.74 12.33 8.89
C MET A 70 -10.24 12.06 8.80
N ARG A 71 -10.62 10.80 9.02
CA ARG A 71 -12.01 10.34 9.10
C ARG A 71 -12.35 9.97 10.53
N LEU A 72 -13.55 10.39 10.97
CA LEU A 72 -14.11 9.87 12.21
C LEU A 72 -14.53 8.41 11.99
N VAL A 73 -13.98 7.52 12.81
CA VAL A 73 -14.41 6.14 12.94
C VAL A 73 -15.19 6.03 14.23
N ASP A 74 -16.51 5.78 14.14
CA ASP A 74 -17.43 5.80 15.27
C ASP A 74 -18.45 4.66 15.11
N GLY A 75 -18.71 3.92 16.18
CA GLY A 75 -19.68 2.85 16.20
C GLY A 75 -19.34 1.72 17.19
N ASP A 76 -20.08 0.62 17.10
CA ASP A 76 -20.01 -0.49 18.04
C ASP A 76 -19.32 -1.73 17.43
N TRP A 77 -18.10 -1.98 17.82
CA TRP A 77 -17.27 -3.06 17.31
C TRP A 77 -17.57 -4.41 17.94
N CYS A 78 -17.69 -5.44 17.13
CA CYS A 78 -17.71 -6.84 17.56
C CYS A 78 -16.28 -7.41 17.60
N LYS A 79 -15.73 -7.59 18.80
CA LYS A 79 -14.35 -8.08 18.97
C LYS A 79 -14.18 -9.50 18.41
N ASN A 80 -15.13 -10.39 18.65
CA ASN A 80 -15.10 -11.79 18.24
C ASN A 80 -16.18 -12.07 17.17
N ALA A 81 -15.82 -11.93 15.89
CA ALA A 81 -16.72 -12.26 14.78
C ALA A 81 -16.42 -13.63 14.18
N SER A 82 -17.47 -14.35 13.82
CA SER A 82 -17.40 -15.57 13.03
C SER A 82 -17.56 -15.26 11.54
N LEU A 83 -16.55 -15.57 10.76
CA LEU A 83 -16.52 -15.44 9.30
C LEU A 83 -16.47 -16.84 8.68
N THR A 84 -17.54 -17.27 8.02
CA THR A 84 -17.62 -18.58 7.38
C THR A 84 -17.27 -18.48 5.91
N CYS A 85 -16.18 -19.15 5.50
CA CYS A 85 -15.80 -19.22 4.09
C CYS A 85 -16.67 -20.21 3.32
N LEU A 86 -17.23 -19.76 2.21
CA LEU A 86 -18.06 -20.56 1.29
C LEU A 86 -17.30 -21.03 0.05
N ALA A 87 -16.31 -20.25 -0.40
CA ALA A 87 -15.49 -20.61 -1.54
C ALA A 87 -14.05 -20.08 -1.36
N TRP A 88 -13.08 -20.95 -1.61
CA TRP A 88 -11.66 -20.62 -1.51
C TRP A 88 -11.11 -20.10 -2.84
N ASN A 89 -10.12 -19.22 -2.74
CA ASN A 89 -9.35 -18.77 -3.89
C ASN A 89 -8.12 -19.68 -4.06
N GLU A 90 -7.88 -20.15 -5.27
CA GLU A 90 -6.66 -20.85 -5.61
C GLU A 90 -5.67 -19.84 -6.17
N VAL A 91 -4.81 -19.29 -5.30
CA VAL A 91 -3.76 -18.36 -5.72
C VAL A 91 -2.45 -19.14 -5.85
N ASN A 92 -1.83 -19.07 -7.01
CA ASN A 92 -0.50 -19.62 -7.23
C ASN A 92 0.56 -18.63 -6.74
N VAL A 93 1.13 -18.90 -5.57
CA VAL A 93 2.33 -18.19 -5.08
C VAL A 93 3.53 -19.10 -5.34
N ALA A 94 4.45 -18.63 -6.17
CA ALA A 94 5.67 -19.37 -6.52
C ALA A 94 5.41 -20.84 -6.98
N GLY A 95 4.36 -21.06 -7.76
CA GLY A 95 4.02 -22.38 -8.31
C GLY A 95 3.33 -23.33 -7.32
N LYS A 96 2.93 -22.84 -6.14
CA LYS A 96 2.13 -23.59 -5.17
C LYS A 96 0.73 -22.98 -5.05
N ALA A 97 -0.30 -23.80 -5.12
CA ALA A 97 -1.67 -23.37 -4.83
C ALA A 97 -1.79 -23.08 -3.33
N GLU A 98 -1.88 -21.81 -2.95
CA GLU A 98 -2.20 -21.42 -1.58
C GLU A 98 -3.72 -21.33 -1.41
N ARG A 99 -4.29 -22.34 -0.76
CA ARG A 99 -5.73 -22.40 -0.43
C ARG A 99 -6.13 -21.54 0.77
N ASN A 100 -5.29 -20.61 1.21
CA ASN A 100 -5.49 -19.89 2.46
C ASN A 100 -6.35 -18.63 2.32
N GLN A 101 -6.88 -18.36 1.12
CA GLN A 101 -7.63 -17.15 0.86
C GLN A 101 -9.06 -17.46 0.50
N CYS A 102 -9.97 -17.04 1.36
CA CYS A 102 -11.38 -17.16 1.08
C CYS A 102 -11.81 -16.13 0.03
N ARG A 103 -12.44 -16.59 -1.02
CA ARG A 103 -12.97 -15.74 -2.10
C ARG A 103 -14.37 -15.24 -1.80
N LEU A 104 -15.19 -16.07 -1.14
CA LEU A 104 -16.58 -15.73 -0.82
C LEU A 104 -16.88 -16.13 0.62
N TYR A 105 -17.31 -15.18 1.40
CA TYR A 105 -17.78 -15.39 2.77
C TYR A 105 -19.30 -15.41 2.84
N ARG A 106 -19.83 -16.10 3.86
CA ARG A 106 -21.25 -16.04 4.20
C ARG A 106 -21.59 -14.64 4.71
N GLU A 107 -22.67 -14.09 4.18
CA GLU A 107 -23.27 -12.84 4.63
C GLU A 107 -24.64 -13.11 5.28
N PRO A 108 -24.95 -12.49 6.43
CA PRO A 108 -24.07 -11.66 7.24
C PRO A 108 -23.04 -12.47 8.06
N ALA A 109 -22.00 -11.78 8.55
CA ALA A 109 -21.13 -12.31 9.60
C ALA A 109 -21.87 -12.39 10.94
N THR A 110 -21.40 -13.23 11.85
CA THR A 110 -22.02 -13.40 13.17
C THR A 110 -21.14 -12.86 14.27
N CYS A 111 -21.64 -11.94 15.08
CA CYS A 111 -20.95 -11.51 16.30
C CYS A 111 -21.13 -12.57 17.37
N LEU A 112 -20.03 -13.02 17.97
CA LEU A 112 -20.02 -14.02 19.04
C LEU A 112 -20.07 -13.39 20.43
N ASP A 113 -19.83 -12.09 20.53
CA ASP A 113 -19.84 -11.34 21.78
C ASP A 113 -21.28 -11.02 22.21
N LYS A 114 -21.52 -11.02 23.53
CA LYS A 114 -22.80 -10.58 24.09
C LYS A 114 -23.01 -9.08 23.99
N ALA A 115 -21.93 -8.31 24.02
CA ALA A 115 -21.95 -6.86 23.89
C ALA A 115 -20.82 -6.43 22.95
N ARG A 116 -21.08 -5.39 22.19
CA ARG A 116 -20.08 -4.73 21.33
C ARG A 116 -19.31 -3.70 22.13
N VAL A 117 -18.13 -3.32 21.62
CA VAL A 117 -17.24 -2.34 22.23
C VAL A 117 -17.41 -1.02 21.49
N PRO A 118 -17.77 0.08 22.17
CA PRO A 118 -17.84 1.38 21.51
C PRO A 118 -16.44 1.83 21.09
N MET A 119 -16.30 2.24 19.83
CA MET A 119 -15.07 2.73 19.23
C MET A 119 -15.30 4.14 18.71
N ARG A 120 -14.39 5.09 19.06
CA ARG A 120 -14.46 6.46 18.57
C ARG A 120 -13.07 7.06 18.48
N PHE A 121 -12.58 7.27 17.28
CA PHE A 121 -11.24 7.81 17.00
C PHE A 121 -11.18 8.43 15.59
N CYS A 122 -10.09 9.13 15.31
CA CYS A 122 -9.78 9.64 13.98
C CYS A 122 -8.71 8.78 13.33
N MET A 123 -8.88 8.48 12.05
CA MET A 123 -7.92 7.74 11.22
C MET A 123 -7.60 8.53 9.95
N ASP A 124 -6.35 8.54 9.54
CA ASP A 124 -5.92 9.10 8.24
C ASP A 124 -6.78 8.53 7.11
N THR A 125 -7.22 9.41 6.20
CA THR A 125 -8.08 9.01 5.09
C THR A 125 -7.38 8.05 4.13
N PHE A 126 -6.07 8.26 3.95
CA PHE A 126 -5.21 7.48 3.06
C PHE A 126 -3.99 6.93 3.82
N GLU A 127 -3.25 6.04 3.17
CA GLU A 127 -1.92 5.62 3.64
C GLU A 127 -0.96 6.83 3.65
N TRP A 128 0.10 6.77 4.49
CA TRP A 128 1.09 7.86 4.55
C TRP A 128 1.69 8.18 3.16
N PRO A 129 1.79 9.46 2.73
CA PRO A 129 1.70 10.69 3.55
C PRO A 129 0.29 11.23 3.82
N ASN A 130 -0.75 10.47 3.62
CA ASN A 130 -2.16 10.81 3.78
C ASN A 130 -2.65 11.84 2.74
N GLU A 131 -2.14 11.74 1.54
CA GLU A 131 -2.51 12.61 0.41
C GLU A 131 -3.09 11.78 -0.72
N LYS A 132 -4.27 12.19 -1.22
CA LYS A 132 -4.91 11.51 -2.34
C LYS A 132 -4.08 11.64 -3.61
N GLY A 133 -3.79 10.52 -4.24
CA GLY A 133 -3.02 10.49 -5.49
C GLY A 133 -1.52 10.35 -5.30
N GLU A 134 -1.02 10.48 -4.06
CA GLU A 134 0.38 10.17 -3.75
C GLU A 134 0.59 8.66 -3.57
N VAL A 135 1.76 8.20 -3.99
CA VAL A 135 2.15 6.79 -3.78
C VAL A 135 2.55 6.61 -2.31
N PRO A 136 1.94 5.67 -1.58
CA PRO A 136 2.23 5.51 -0.16
C PRO A 136 3.70 5.20 0.10
N ARG A 137 4.23 5.76 1.19
CA ARG A 137 5.61 5.48 1.64
C ARG A 137 5.75 4.00 1.98
N ASN A 138 6.83 3.39 1.54
CA ASN A 138 7.23 2.04 1.89
C ASN A 138 8.63 1.99 2.53
N LEU A 139 9.21 0.79 2.70
CA LEU A 139 10.55 0.60 3.29
C LEU A 139 10.72 1.32 4.64
N THR A 140 9.64 1.41 5.40
CA THR A 140 9.55 2.12 6.66
C THR A 140 9.41 1.11 7.79
N SER A 141 10.21 1.24 8.85
CA SER A 141 10.09 0.40 10.04
C SER A 141 8.94 0.90 10.93
N TRP A 142 8.45 0.02 11.83
CA TRP A 142 7.43 0.39 12.80
C TRP A 142 7.86 1.58 13.65
N GLN A 143 9.14 1.62 14.08
CA GLN A 143 9.65 2.74 14.87
C GLN A 143 9.63 4.06 14.08
N GLU A 144 10.08 4.05 12.83
CA GLU A 144 10.00 5.25 11.97
C GLU A 144 8.57 5.69 11.71
N ALA A 145 7.66 4.74 11.44
CA ALA A 145 6.24 5.03 11.25
C ALA A 145 5.63 5.69 12.50
N LYS A 146 5.97 5.18 13.70
CA LYS A 146 5.56 5.75 14.97
C LYS A 146 6.07 7.18 15.12
N ASP A 147 7.37 7.40 14.91
CA ASP A 147 8.01 8.71 15.07
C ASP A 147 7.43 9.74 14.09
N LEU A 148 7.13 9.34 12.85
CA LEU A 148 6.49 10.18 11.84
C LEU A 148 5.07 10.57 12.23
N CYS A 149 4.26 9.65 12.75
CA CYS A 149 2.92 9.97 13.26
C CYS A 149 3.00 10.92 14.47
N GLU A 150 3.89 10.65 15.41
CA GLU A 150 4.06 11.49 16.63
C GLU A 150 4.54 12.90 16.29
N GLY A 151 5.38 13.04 15.27
CA GLY A 151 5.82 14.35 14.75
C GLY A 151 4.67 15.24 14.25
N LEU A 152 3.53 14.65 13.90
CA LEU A 152 2.29 15.36 13.51
C LEU A 152 1.26 15.47 14.64
N GLY A 153 1.61 15.11 15.89
CA GLY A 153 0.68 15.02 17.01
C GLY A 153 -0.42 13.97 16.80
N LYS A 154 -0.11 12.94 16.01
CA LYS A 154 -0.88 11.72 15.78
C LYS A 154 -0.16 10.54 16.46
N ARG A 155 -0.60 9.32 16.26
CA ARG A 155 0.05 8.06 16.68
C ARG A 155 -0.20 6.97 15.64
N LEU A 156 0.50 5.85 15.72
CA LEU A 156 0.08 4.67 14.96
C LEU A 156 -1.32 4.23 15.39
N CYS A 157 -2.08 3.68 14.46
CA CYS A 157 -3.34 3.02 14.77
C CYS A 157 -3.08 1.73 15.54
N THR A 158 -3.97 1.33 16.43
CA THR A 158 -3.92 0.00 17.02
C THR A 158 -4.49 -1.04 16.06
N ASP A 159 -4.20 -2.33 16.29
CA ASP A 159 -4.75 -3.43 15.51
C ASP A 159 -6.29 -3.51 15.60
N GLU A 160 -6.87 -3.16 16.74
CA GLU A 160 -8.31 -3.11 16.96
C GLU A 160 -8.95 -1.93 16.18
N GLU A 161 -8.33 -0.76 16.21
CA GLU A 161 -8.76 0.41 15.44
C GLU A 161 -8.72 0.17 13.93
N PHE A 162 -7.62 -0.40 13.44
CA PHE A 162 -7.51 -0.76 12.02
C PHE A 162 -8.59 -1.77 11.63
N THR A 163 -8.79 -2.79 12.46
CA THR A 163 -9.81 -3.83 12.20
C THR A 163 -11.19 -3.20 12.09
N PHE A 164 -11.59 -2.39 13.06
CA PHE A 164 -12.93 -1.78 13.07
C PHE A 164 -13.11 -0.76 11.92
N ALA A 165 -12.13 0.08 11.65
CA ALA A 165 -12.17 1.00 10.51
C ALA A 165 -12.36 0.29 9.17
N CYS A 166 -11.78 -0.91 9.04
CA CYS A 166 -11.84 -1.73 7.84
C CYS A 166 -13.17 -2.48 7.70
N GLU A 167 -13.61 -3.19 8.74
CA GLU A 167 -14.76 -4.11 8.66
C GLU A 167 -16.12 -3.48 9.01
N GLY A 168 -16.09 -2.35 9.73
CA GLY A 168 -17.28 -1.70 10.26
C GLY A 168 -18.09 -2.56 11.21
N GLU A 169 -19.28 -2.10 11.57
CA GLU A 169 -20.23 -2.85 12.42
C GLU A 169 -20.74 -4.14 11.75
N ALA A 170 -20.70 -4.21 10.43
CA ALA A 170 -21.12 -5.39 9.66
C ALA A 170 -20.09 -6.53 9.70
N MET A 171 -18.92 -6.32 10.30
CA MET A 171 -17.82 -7.30 10.39
C MET A 171 -17.42 -7.85 9.01
N ARG A 172 -17.34 -6.98 8.00
CA ARG A 172 -16.98 -7.38 6.64
C ARG A 172 -15.54 -7.90 6.59
N PRO A 173 -15.27 -8.99 5.89
CA PRO A 173 -13.90 -9.47 5.70
C PRO A 173 -13.04 -8.52 4.84
N HIS A 174 -13.67 -7.75 3.95
CA HIS A 174 -13.05 -6.73 3.12
C HIS A 174 -13.81 -5.40 3.24
N VAL A 175 -13.15 -4.26 3.05
CA VAL A 175 -13.77 -2.93 3.14
C VAL A 175 -15.06 -2.81 2.32
N HIS A 176 -15.12 -3.51 1.19
CA HIS A 176 -16.21 -3.47 0.22
C HIS A 176 -17.25 -4.59 0.37
N GLY A 177 -17.08 -5.52 1.33
CA GLY A 177 -18.07 -6.59 1.54
C GLY A 177 -17.50 -7.97 1.80
N PHE A 178 -18.22 -8.99 1.35
CA PHE A 178 -18.00 -10.40 1.69
C PHE A 178 -17.32 -11.21 0.58
N THR A 179 -17.06 -10.59 -0.56
CA THR A 179 -16.38 -11.21 -1.71
C THR A 179 -15.01 -10.60 -1.91
N ARG A 180 -13.98 -11.43 -2.11
CA ARG A 180 -12.64 -10.97 -2.51
C ARG A 180 -12.67 -10.57 -3.98
N ASP A 181 -12.34 -9.31 -4.27
CA ASP A 181 -12.38 -8.75 -5.63
C ASP A 181 -11.19 -7.81 -5.87
N PRO A 182 -10.15 -8.25 -6.61
CA PRO A 182 -8.96 -7.44 -6.92
C PRO A 182 -9.24 -6.28 -7.90
N GLN A 183 -10.46 -6.18 -8.45
CA GLN A 183 -10.89 -5.02 -9.22
C GLN A 183 -11.42 -3.87 -8.33
N ILE A 184 -11.63 -4.14 -7.05
CA ILE A 184 -12.09 -3.16 -6.06
C ILE A 184 -10.93 -2.62 -5.25
N CYS A 185 -10.01 -3.48 -4.78
CA CYS A 185 -8.82 -3.13 -4.03
C CYS A 185 -7.55 -3.73 -4.66
N SER A 186 -6.39 -3.10 -4.41
CA SER A 186 -5.11 -3.48 -5.01
C SER A 186 -4.47 -4.66 -4.29
N TYR A 187 -4.88 -5.88 -4.64
CA TYR A 187 -4.29 -7.14 -4.18
C TYR A 187 -4.35 -8.22 -5.27
N ASP A 188 -3.83 -9.43 -5.00
CA ASP A 188 -3.74 -10.56 -5.94
C ASP A 188 -2.96 -10.23 -7.23
N ARG A 189 -2.07 -9.26 -7.21
CA ARG A 189 -1.18 -8.98 -8.33
C ARG A 189 -0.09 -10.03 -8.42
N GLU A 190 0.51 -10.14 -9.60
CA GLU A 190 1.59 -11.06 -9.85
C GLU A 190 2.74 -10.88 -8.85
N TYR A 191 3.14 -11.96 -8.21
CA TYR A 191 4.29 -11.95 -7.31
C TYR A 191 5.58 -11.76 -8.11
N ARG A 192 6.35 -10.72 -7.74
CA ARG A 192 7.68 -10.47 -8.25
C ARG A 192 8.70 -10.79 -7.15
N PRO A 193 9.64 -11.74 -7.40
CA PRO A 193 10.57 -12.16 -6.36
C PRO A 193 11.53 -11.04 -5.97
N ARG A 194 11.78 -10.93 -4.68
CA ARG A 194 12.78 -10.02 -4.13
C ARG A 194 14.18 -10.52 -4.47
N THR A 195 14.96 -9.73 -5.19
CA THR A 195 16.34 -10.04 -5.59
C THR A 195 17.36 -9.07 -5.01
N PHE A 196 16.95 -8.12 -4.19
CA PHE A 196 17.79 -7.06 -3.64
C PHE A 196 17.59 -6.90 -2.11
N ASN A 197 18.65 -6.56 -1.40
CA ASN A 197 18.58 -6.18 0.01
C ASN A 197 18.30 -4.69 0.10
N PHE A 198 17.02 -4.33 0.24
CA PHE A 198 16.60 -2.94 0.27
C PHE A 198 17.14 -2.18 1.47
N LEU A 199 17.41 -0.90 1.26
CA LEU A 199 17.65 0.09 2.30
C LEU A 199 16.32 0.67 2.79
N LYS A 200 16.32 1.37 3.91
CA LYS A 200 15.17 2.15 4.37
C LYS A 200 14.84 3.26 3.37
N HIS A 201 13.62 3.74 3.42
CA HIS A 201 13.00 4.60 2.40
C HIS A 201 13.93 5.70 1.87
N ASP A 202 14.34 6.63 2.71
CA ASP A 202 15.11 7.79 2.27
C ASP A 202 16.50 7.40 1.74
N ALA A 203 17.13 6.41 2.38
CA ALA A 203 18.40 5.85 1.91
C ALA A 203 18.25 5.12 0.58
N CYS A 204 17.14 4.40 0.37
CA CYS A 204 16.85 3.73 -0.90
C CYS A 204 16.59 4.74 -2.02
N LEU A 205 15.87 5.83 -1.75
CA LEU A 205 15.65 6.90 -2.72
C LEU A 205 16.93 7.64 -3.10
N ALA A 206 17.89 7.73 -2.21
CA ALA A 206 19.21 8.33 -2.48
C ALA A 206 20.16 7.38 -3.23
N ASP A 207 19.96 6.07 -3.16
CA ASP A 207 20.79 5.02 -3.73
C ASP A 207 20.23 4.53 -5.08
N GLU A 208 20.95 4.76 -6.17
CA GLU A 208 20.49 4.40 -7.51
C GLU A 208 20.24 2.89 -7.68
N PRO A 209 21.12 1.97 -7.26
CA PRO A 209 20.86 0.53 -7.32
C PRO A 209 19.60 0.10 -6.55
N CYS A 210 19.35 0.69 -5.37
CA CYS A 210 18.15 0.41 -4.59
C CYS A 210 16.88 0.89 -5.29
N ARG A 211 16.88 2.13 -5.85
CA ARG A 211 15.73 2.63 -6.62
C ARG A 211 15.44 1.76 -7.84
N ALA A 212 16.46 1.38 -8.59
CA ALA A 212 16.31 0.54 -9.77
C ALA A 212 15.73 -0.83 -9.40
N ALA A 213 16.25 -1.45 -8.34
CA ALA A 213 15.73 -2.73 -7.86
C ALA A 213 14.28 -2.61 -7.34
N LEU A 214 13.96 -1.51 -6.64
CA LEU A 214 12.61 -1.24 -6.15
C LEU A 214 11.62 -1.09 -7.30
N ALA A 215 11.97 -0.34 -8.34
CA ALA A 215 11.12 -0.12 -9.51
C ALA A 215 10.71 -1.42 -10.23
N VAL A 216 11.52 -2.48 -10.12
CA VAL A 216 11.21 -3.80 -10.72
C VAL A 216 10.06 -4.50 -9.99
N ILE A 217 9.97 -4.37 -8.66
CA ILE A 217 9.02 -5.13 -7.85
C ILE A 217 7.86 -4.30 -7.30
N ASP A 218 8.01 -2.99 -7.28
CA ASP A 218 6.99 -2.06 -6.77
C ASP A 218 5.75 -2.07 -7.66
N GLN A 219 4.60 -2.29 -7.05
CA GLN A 219 3.30 -2.27 -7.69
C GLN A 219 2.28 -1.47 -6.87
N ARG A 220 2.77 -0.61 -5.96
CA ARG A 220 1.90 0.33 -5.23
C ARG A 220 1.12 1.20 -6.22
N LEU A 221 -0.09 1.49 -5.88
CA LEU A 221 -0.92 2.48 -6.57
C LEU A 221 -0.94 3.78 -5.76
N PRO A 222 -1.17 4.92 -6.42
CA PRO A 222 -1.49 6.15 -5.72
C PRO A 222 -2.70 5.96 -4.81
N SER A 223 -2.61 6.41 -3.56
CA SER A 223 -3.68 6.26 -2.55
C SER A 223 -4.99 6.86 -3.03
N GLY A 224 -6.09 6.12 -2.82
CA GLY A 224 -7.44 6.49 -3.28
C GLY A 224 -7.67 6.41 -4.79
N SER A 225 -6.75 5.79 -5.57
CA SER A 225 -6.93 5.57 -7.00
C SER A 225 -7.94 4.47 -7.33
N MET A 226 -8.24 3.61 -6.36
CA MET A 226 -9.30 2.61 -6.44
C MET A 226 -10.55 3.09 -5.66
N PRO A 227 -11.48 3.82 -6.29
CA PRO A 227 -12.50 4.59 -5.58
C PRO A 227 -13.51 3.74 -4.80
N ARG A 228 -13.62 2.45 -5.11
CA ARG A 228 -14.46 1.49 -4.38
C ARG A 228 -13.74 0.79 -3.23
N CYS A 229 -12.41 0.94 -3.12
CA CYS A 229 -11.62 0.41 -2.01
C CYS A 229 -11.71 1.38 -0.82
N VAL A 230 -12.90 1.51 -0.27
CA VAL A 230 -13.22 2.46 0.80
C VAL A 230 -14.15 1.82 1.81
N SER A 231 -13.87 2.03 3.10
CA SER A 231 -14.69 1.54 4.20
C SER A 231 -15.94 2.41 4.43
N ASP A 232 -16.89 1.93 5.24
CA ASP A 232 -18.09 2.70 5.63
C ASP A 232 -17.74 4.02 6.32
N HIS A 233 -16.57 4.10 6.94
CA HIS A 233 -16.05 5.31 7.58
C HIS A 233 -15.35 6.28 6.61
N GLY A 234 -15.27 5.94 5.31
CA GLY A 234 -14.62 6.78 4.31
C GLY A 234 -13.09 6.69 4.32
N VAL A 235 -12.51 5.63 4.88
CA VAL A 235 -11.07 5.36 4.88
C VAL A 235 -10.72 4.46 3.70
N TYR A 236 -9.73 4.86 2.90
CA TYR A 236 -9.34 4.18 1.67
C TYR A 236 -8.21 3.18 1.89
N ASP A 237 -8.14 2.18 1.01
CA ASP A 237 -7.04 1.25 0.80
C ASP A 237 -6.65 0.39 2.04
N LEU A 238 -7.59 0.19 2.99
CA LEU A 238 -7.39 -0.67 4.17
C LEU A 238 -7.24 -2.17 3.82
N ASN A 239 -7.38 -2.53 2.54
CA ASN A 239 -7.07 -3.86 2.02
C ASN A 239 -6.19 -3.75 0.78
N GLY A 240 -5.02 -4.38 0.84
CA GLY A 240 -4.05 -4.36 -0.26
C GLY A 240 -3.21 -3.08 -0.27
N ASN A 241 -2.67 -2.73 -1.40
CA ASN A 241 -1.73 -1.67 -1.65
C ASN A 241 -0.45 -1.82 -0.82
N VAL A 242 -0.38 -1.42 0.44
CA VAL A 242 0.74 -1.73 1.35
C VAL A 242 0.27 -2.40 2.63
N ASN A 243 1.10 -3.31 3.18
CA ASN A 243 0.93 -3.74 4.57
C ASN A 243 1.13 -2.55 5.50
N GLU A 244 0.27 -2.36 6.47
CA GLU A 244 0.35 -1.21 7.34
C GLU A 244 0.75 -1.58 8.77
N TRP A 245 1.77 -0.87 9.28
CA TRP A 245 2.17 -0.98 10.68
C TRP A 245 1.05 -0.52 11.60
N VAL A 246 0.78 -1.34 12.61
CA VAL A 246 -0.11 -1.03 13.73
C VAL A 246 0.58 -1.28 15.05
N GLU A 247 0.10 -0.62 16.10
CA GLU A 247 0.51 -0.87 17.47
C GLU A 247 -0.30 -2.01 18.09
N LEU A 248 0.39 -2.88 18.83
CA LEU A 248 -0.20 -3.93 19.65
C LEU A 248 -0.15 -3.50 21.13
N PRO A 249 -1.20 -2.87 21.65
CA PRO A 249 -1.22 -2.33 23.01
C PRO A 249 -0.96 -3.41 24.08
N GLY A 250 -0.25 -3.03 25.12
CA GLY A 250 0.04 -3.92 26.26
C GLY A 250 1.14 -4.94 26.00
N ARG A 251 1.75 -4.97 24.82
CA ARG A 251 2.92 -5.82 24.53
C ARG A 251 4.23 -5.10 24.84
N GLY A 252 5.22 -5.85 25.33
CA GLY A 252 6.55 -5.33 25.60
C GLY A 252 7.38 -5.08 24.34
N PHE A 253 8.52 -4.40 24.50
CA PHE A 253 9.50 -4.14 23.43
C PHE A 253 9.77 -5.39 22.58
N SER A 254 10.01 -5.19 21.29
CA SER A 254 10.14 -6.19 20.21
C SER A 254 8.88 -7.00 19.87
N LYS A 255 7.71 -6.68 20.47
CA LYS A 255 6.44 -7.36 20.20
C LYS A 255 5.26 -6.39 20.03
N ARG A 256 5.53 -5.08 19.99
CA ARG A 256 4.49 -4.05 19.82
C ARG A 256 4.05 -3.85 18.38
N ALA A 257 4.82 -4.37 17.42
CA ALA A 257 4.58 -4.20 16.01
C ALA A 257 3.66 -5.28 15.45
N GLY A 258 2.70 -4.88 14.63
CA GLY A 258 1.85 -5.75 13.82
C GLY A 258 1.69 -5.19 12.41
N LEU A 259 1.40 -6.05 11.43
CA LEU A 259 1.09 -5.66 10.05
C LEU A 259 -0.34 -6.08 9.69
N LYS A 260 -1.09 -5.17 9.09
CA LYS A 260 -2.50 -5.31 8.73
C LYS A 260 -2.75 -4.98 7.26
N GLY A 261 -3.95 -5.31 6.78
CA GLY A 261 -4.47 -4.94 5.45
C GLY A 261 -4.00 -5.84 4.32
N GLY A 262 -2.78 -6.32 4.36
CA GLY A 262 -2.11 -6.98 3.24
C GLY A 262 -1.46 -5.96 2.30
N TRP A 263 -0.90 -6.42 1.19
CA TRP A 263 -0.23 -5.60 0.19
C TRP A 263 -0.68 -6.03 -1.22
N TRP A 264 -0.21 -5.40 -2.27
CA TRP A 264 -0.65 -5.70 -3.65
C TRP A 264 -0.48 -7.16 -4.10
N GLY A 265 0.35 -7.96 -3.42
CA GLY A 265 0.56 -9.37 -3.75
C GLY A 265 -0.55 -10.29 -3.24
N PRO A 266 -0.48 -11.60 -3.56
CA PRO A 266 -1.50 -12.58 -3.21
C PRO A 266 -1.34 -13.04 -1.75
N VAL A 267 -1.76 -12.22 -0.78
CA VAL A 267 -1.63 -12.47 0.66
C VAL A 267 -2.95 -12.33 1.42
N ARG A 268 -2.89 -12.17 2.74
CA ARG A 268 -4.04 -12.12 3.65
C ARG A 268 -4.75 -10.76 3.65
N ASP A 269 -5.17 -10.26 2.50
CA ASP A 269 -5.79 -8.94 2.33
C ASP A 269 -7.21 -8.92 2.89
N ARG A 270 -7.35 -8.94 4.22
CA ARG A 270 -8.61 -8.89 4.96
C ARG A 270 -8.48 -8.00 6.18
N CYS A 271 -9.62 -7.55 6.71
CA CYS A 271 -9.64 -6.63 7.85
C CYS A 271 -9.05 -7.22 9.14
N ARG A 272 -9.35 -8.49 9.47
CA ARG A 272 -8.99 -9.10 10.76
C ARG A 272 -7.59 -9.70 10.86
N PRO A 273 -7.04 -10.40 9.85
CA PRO A 273 -5.72 -11.01 9.98
C PRO A 273 -4.63 -9.99 10.32
N ILE A 274 -3.69 -10.44 11.13
CA ILE A 274 -2.53 -9.67 11.53
C ILE A 274 -1.27 -10.53 11.45
N THR A 275 -0.17 -9.93 11.04
CA THR A 275 1.17 -10.53 11.08
C THR A 275 1.92 -9.95 12.27
N THR A 276 2.46 -10.80 13.17
CA THR A 276 3.06 -10.37 14.44
C THR A 276 4.47 -10.92 14.67
N PHE A 277 5.11 -11.47 13.64
CA PHE A 277 6.47 -12.03 13.76
C PHE A 277 7.57 -11.04 13.36
N HIS A 278 7.20 -9.84 12.90
CA HIS A 278 8.13 -8.75 12.62
C HIS A 278 8.38 -7.91 13.87
N GLY A 279 9.64 -7.50 14.04
CA GLY A 279 10.06 -6.59 15.09
C GLY A 279 9.88 -5.13 14.70
N GLU A 280 10.09 -4.24 15.65
CA GLU A 280 9.89 -2.79 15.49
C GLU A 280 10.92 -2.14 14.56
N SER A 281 12.06 -2.79 14.32
CA SER A 281 13.11 -2.36 13.38
C SER A 281 12.97 -2.93 11.97
N ASP A 282 12.09 -3.93 11.79
CA ASP A 282 11.92 -4.56 10.48
C ASP A 282 11.22 -3.62 9.50
N PHE A 283 11.53 -3.75 8.24
CA PHE A 283 10.93 -2.98 7.15
C PHE A 283 10.90 -3.81 5.86
N GLY A 284 9.98 -3.47 4.98
CA GLY A 284 9.79 -4.18 3.71
C GLY A 284 9.41 -3.25 2.58
N TYR A 285 9.66 -3.67 1.36
CA TYR A 285 9.28 -2.93 0.15
C TYR A 285 7.76 -2.80 0.00
N GLU A 286 7.03 -3.69 0.65
CA GLU A 286 5.56 -3.75 0.68
C GLU A 286 4.94 -3.14 1.94
N VAL A 287 5.74 -2.52 2.82
CA VAL A 287 5.31 -2.10 4.16
C VAL A 287 5.29 -0.58 4.27
N GLY A 288 4.12 -0.05 4.57
CA GLY A 288 3.84 1.34 4.87
C GLY A 288 3.10 1.50 6.21
N PHE A 289 2.32 2.56 6.35
CA PHE A 289 1.52 2.86 7.55
C PHE A 289 0.52 3.99 7.31
N ARG A 290 -0.37 4.17 8.26
CA ARG A 290 -1.21 5.37 8.44
C ARG A 290 -1.29 5.73 9.91
N CYS A 291 -1.73 6.96 10.22
CA CYS A 291 -1.82 7.45 11.58
C CYS A 291 -3.27 7.51 12.07
N CYS A 292 -3.40 7.44 13.39
CA CYS A 292 -4.64 7.64 14.13
C CYS A 292 -4.50 8.74 15.18
N LYS A 293 -5.62 9.22 15.69
CA LYS A 293 -5.69 10.22 16.76
C LYS A 293 -6.96 10.02 17.57
N ALA A 294 -6.97 10.41 18.84
CA ALA A 294 -8.20 10.47 19.60
C ALA A 294 -9.17 11.48 18.94
N ALA A 295 -10.45 11.15 18.90
CA ALA A 295 -11.49 12.08 18.50
C ALA A 295 -11.66 13.15 19.59
N GLY A 296 -11.87 14.39 19.17
CA GLY A 296 -12.15 15.53 20.07
C GLY A 296 -13.59 15.53 20.59
#